data_937d678f3b224c0ba1c341ea3dabb5b2
#
_entry.id   937d678f3b224c0ba1c341ea3dabb5b2
#
_cell.length_a   1.000
_cell.length_b   1.000
_cell.length_c   1.000
_cell.angle_alpha   90.00
_cell.angle_beta   90.00
_cell.angle_gamma   90.00
#
_symmetry.space_group_name_H-M   'P 1'
#
loop_
_entity.id
_entity.type
_entity.pdbx_description
1 polymer ?
#
loop_
_entity_poly.entity_id
_entity_poly.type
_entity_poly.pdbx_seq_one_letter_code
_entity_poly.pdbx_strand_id
1 'polypeptide(L)'
;MVLLIDANIILDVLLNRPEFVKESSLVWKLCETEQAKGYISALTFANLVYIMRKQLTPEKIEDVLQRLGLIFEFADLTSADVSKAAASLK
;
A
#
# COMPACT_ATOMS: atom_id res chain seq x y z
N MET A 1 -6.62 -14.81 9.80
CA MET A 1 -6.14 -13.64 10.55
C MET A 1 -6.38 -12.38 9.70
N VAL A 2 -6.94 -11.36 10.29
CA VAL A 2 -7.24 -10.10 9.62
C VAL A 2 -6.34 -9.01 10.21
N LEU A 3 -5.68 -8.26 9.34
CA LEU A 3 -4.76 -7.20 9.75
C LEU A 3 -5.19 -5.86 9.13
N LEU A 4 -5.16 -4.81 9.94
CA LEU A 4 -5.30 -3.45 9.41
C LEU A 4 -3.90 -2.92 9.13
N ILE A 5 -3.62 -2.61 7.88
CA ILE A 5 -2.27 -2.26 7.43
C ILE A 5 -2.08 -0.75 7.49
N ASP A 6 -1.06 -0.32 8.22
CA ASP A 6 -0.66 1.09 8.30
C ASP A 6 0.19 1.46 7.10
N ALA A 7 0.15 2.73 6.71
CA ALA A 7 0.98 3.27 5.65
C ALA A 7 2.48 3.02 5.89
N ASN A 8 2.92 3.08 7.15
CA ASN A 8 4.33 2.86 7.50
C ASN A 8 4.81 1.46 7.13
N ILE A 9 3.97 0.44 7.28
CA ILE A 9 4.33 -0.94 6.91
C ILE A 9 4.61 -1.03 5.41
N ILE A 10 3.77 -0.40 4.62
CA ILE A 10 3.93 -0.39 3.16
C ILE A 10 5.17 0.41 2.76
N LEU A 11 5.35 1.59 3.34
CA LEU A 11 6.48 2.46 3.04
C LEU A 11 7.82 1.86 3.46
N ASP A 12 7.87 1.16 4.59
CA ASP A 12 9.09 0.50 5.04
C ASP A 12 9.61 -0.50 4.01
N VAL A 13 8.70 -1.24 3.37
CA VAL A 13 9.06 -2.19 2.33
C VAL A 13 9.41 -1.47 1.02
N LEU A 14 8.59 -0.51 0.60
CA LEU A 14 8.78 0.18 -0.67
C LEU A 14 10.04 1.04 -0.70
N LEU A 15 10.33 1.72 0.40
CA LEU A 15 11.48 2.59 0.52
C LEU A 15 12.70 1.88 1.13
N ASN A 16 12.55 0.59 1.42
CA ASN A 16 13.60 -0.25 1.98
C ASN A 16 14.27 0.41 3.20
N ARG A 17 13.44 0.86 4.17
CA ARG A 17 13.95 1.49 5.39
C ARG A 17 14.67 0.45 6.25
N PRO A 18 15.99 0.59 6.47
CA PRO A 18 16.80 -0.50 7.07
C PRO A 18 16.40 -0.88 8.48
N GLU A 19 15.82 0.04 9.25
CA GLU A 19 15.46 -0.23 10.64
C GLU A 19 14.22 -1.10 10.78
N PHE A 20 13.27 -1.00 9.84
CA PHE A 20 11.94 -1.61 9.97
C PHE A 20 11.56 -2.56 8.84
N VAL A 21 12.34 -2.60 7.77
CA VAL A 21 11.99 -3.36 6.57
C VAL A 21 11.81 -4.85 6.86
N LYS A 22 12.58 -5.40 7.79
CA LYS A 22 12.54 -6.83 8.10
C LYS A 22 11.18 -7.23 8.68
N GLU A 23 10.69 -6.48 9.66
CA GLU A 23 9.40 -6.74 10.30
C GLU A 23 8.25 -6.46 9.34
N SER A 24 8.31 -5.34 8.64
CA SER A 24 7.28 -4.97 7.68
C SER A 24 7.20 -5.95 6.52
N SER A 25 8.33 -6.50 6.07
CA SER A 25 8.36 -7.51 5.03
C SER A 25 7.71 -8.82 5.48
N LEU A 26 7.80 -9.18 6.75
CA LEU A 26 7.12 -10.37 7.28
C LEU A 26 5.60 -10.20 7.22
N VAL A 27 5.10 -9.02 7.60
CA VAL A 27 3.67 -8.71 7.51
C VAL A 27 3.20 -8.75 6.06
N TRP A 28 3.96 -8.15 5.16
CA TRP A 28 3.68 -8.14 3.74
C TRP A 28 3.60 -9.57 3.20
N LYS A 29 4.56 -10.40 3.55
CA LYS A 29 4.62 -11.79 3.12
C LYS A 29 3.42 -12.60 3.60
N LEU A 30 2.97 -12.39 4.83
CA LEU A 30 1.77 -13.05 5.35
C LEU A 30 0.54 -12.73 4.50
N CYS A 31 0.40 -11.49 4.08
CA CYS A 31 -0.71 -11.08 3.23
C CYS A 31 -0.55 -11.60 1.79
N GLU A 32 0.66 -11.58 1.27
CA GLU A 32 0.96 -12.04 -0.09
C GLU A 32 0.70 -13.54 -0.25
N THR A 33 1.00 -14.32 0.78
CA THR A 33 0.79 -15.78 0.77
C THR A 33 -0.59 -16.19 1.25
N GLU A 34 -1.48 -15.22 1.48
CA GLU A 34 -2.86 -15.44 1.92
C GLU A 34 -2.98 -16.11 3.30
N GLN A 35 -1.92 -16.06 4.10
CA GLN A 35 -1.99 -16.51 5.50
C GLN A 35 -2.67 -15.49 6.39
N ALA A 36 -2.69 -14.24 5.98
CA ALA A 36 -3.42 -13.16 6.64
C ALA A 36 -4.11 -12.32 5.58
N LYS A 37 -5.23 -11.68 5.97
CA LYS A 37 -5.94 -10.76 5.11
C LYS A 37 -5.63 -9.34 5.56
N GLY A 38 -4.95 -8.57 4.71
CA GLY A 38 -4.57 -7.19 5.00
C GLY A 38 -5.56 -6.21 4.40
N TYR A 39 -6.02 -5.26 5.22
CA TYR A 39 -6.93 -4.20 4.80
C TYR A 39 -6.26 -2.85 4.91
N ILE A 40 -6.46 -2.02 3.90
CA ILE A 40 -5.98 -0.63 3.88
C ILE A 40 -7.20 0.27 3.93
N SER A 41 -7.28 1.15 4.94
CA SER A 41 -8.38 2.10 5.05
C SER A 41 -8.22 3.25 4.05
N ALA A 42 -9.32 3.97 3.79
CA ALA A 42 -9.30 5.13 2.90
C ALA A 42 -8.30 6.19 3.39
N LEU A 43 -8.25 6.42 4.70
CA LEU A 43 -7.32 7.39 5.27
C LEU A 43 -5.85 6.97 5.08
N THR A 44 -5.56 5.70 5.34
CA THR A 44 -4.22 5.14 5.14
C THR A 44 -3.81 5.23 3.67
N PHE A 45 -4.74 4.91 2.76
CA PHE A 45 -4.49 5.01 1.33
C PHE A 45 -4.17 6.44 0.91
N ALA A 46 -4.95 7.42 1.40
CA ALA A 46 -4.71 8.83 1.08
C ALA A 46 -3.33 9.30 1.58
N ASN A 47 -2.98 8.94 2.81
CA ASN A 47 -1.67 9.26 3.38
C ASN A 47 -0.54 8.61 2.59
N LEU A 48 -0.72 7.36 2.19
CA LEU A 48 0.25 6.60 1.43
C LEU A 48 0.52 7.27 0.07
N VAL A 49 -0.54 7.61 -0.66
CA VAL A 49 -0.43 8.29 -1.96
C VAL A 49 0.28 9.64 -1.80
N TYR A 50 -0.09 10.40 -0.76
CA TYR A 50 0.53 11.69 -0.48
C TYR A 50 2.05 11.57 -0.30
N ILE A 51 2.48 10.60 0.49
CA ILE A 51 3.90 10.39 0.76
C ILE A 51 4.62 9.87 -0.49
N MET A 52 4.01 8.94 -1.21
CA MET A 52 4.60 8.40 -2.44
C MET A 52 4.80 9.48 -3.51
N ARG A 53 3.88 10.44 -3.61
CA ARG A 53 4.01 11.54 -4.58
C ARG A 53 5.25 12.39 -4.35
N LYS A 54 5.75 12.43 -3.12
CA LYS A 54 6.97 13.18 -2.78
C LYS A 54 8.24 12.38 -3.05
N GLN A 55 8.17 11.06 -3.09
CA GLN A 55 9.35 10.21 -3.11
C GLN A 55 9.49 9.34 -4.35
N LEU A 56 8.40 9.12 -5.09
CA LEU A 56 8.39 8.24 -6.25
C LEU A 56 7.86 8.97 -7.48
N THR A 57 8.23 8.44 -8.65
CA THR A 57 7.70 8.93 -9.92
C THR A 57 6.25 8.45 -10.11
N PRO A 58 5.43 9.15 -10.92
CA PRO A 58 4.05 8.71 -11.18
C PRO A 58 3.96 7.29 -11.72
N GLU A 59 4.89 6.86 -12.57
CA GLU A 59 4.90 5.50 -13.13
C GLU A 59 5.10 4.46 -12.04
N LYS A 60 6.01 4.72 -11.10
CA LYS A 60 6.26 3.83 -9.98
C LYS A 60 5.07 3.77 -9.04
N ILE A 61 4.41 4.90 -8.81
CA ILE A 61 3.23 4.95 -7.96
C ILE A 61 2.10 4.10 -8.56
N GLU A 62 1.85 4.20 -9.86
CA GLU A 62 0.84 3.37 -10.53
C GLU A 62 1.16 1.89 -10.38
N ASP A 63 2.41 1.49 -10.60
CA ASP A 63 2.84 0.11 -10.44
C ASP A 63 2.61 -0.39 -9.01
N VAL A 64 2.98 0.42 -8.03
CA VAL A 64 2.80 0.10 -6.61
C VAL A 64 1.32 -0.06 -6.28
N LEU A 65 0.47 0.86 -6.73
CA LEU A 65 -0.98 0.80 -6.46
C LEU A 65 -1.61 -0.47 -7.04
N GLN A 66 -1.18 -0.88 -8.22
CA GLN A 66 -1.66 -2.13 -8.82
C GLN A 66 -1.26 -3.34 -7.98
N ARG A 67 -0.01 -3.37 -7.52
CA ARG A 67 0.48 -4.47 -6.68
C ARG A 67 -0.22 -4.51 -5.33
N LEU A 68 -0.46 -3.35 -4.73
CA LEU A 68 -1.20 -3.28 -3.46
C LEU A 68 -2.61 -3.83 -3.60
N GLY A 69 -3.28 -3.55 -4.71
CA GLY A 69 -4.61 -4.08 -4.99
C GLY A 69 -4.65 -5.59 -5.16
N LEU A 70 -3.53 -6.23 -5.52
CA LEU A 70 -3.44 -7.68 -5.63
C LEU A 70 -3.17 -8.36 -4.28
N ILE A 71 -2.51 -7.67 -3.36
CA ILE A 71 -2.06 -8.23 -2.09
C ILE A 71 -2.99 -7.86 -0.94
N PHE A 72 -3.48 -6.61 -0.92
CA PHE A 72 -4.30 -6.06 0.16
C PHE A 72 -5.70 -5.72 -0.35
N GLU A 73 -6.65 -5.63 0.58
CA GLU A 73 -7.98 -5.14 0.27
C GLU A 73 -8.17 -3.73 0.81
N PHE A 74 -8.92 -2.92 0.08
CA PHE A 74 -9.24 -1.56 0.50
C PHE A 74 -10.59 -1.58 1.22
N ALA A 75 -10.58 -1.28 2.53
CA ALA A 75 -11.75 -1.45 3.37
C ALA A 75 -12.89 -0.49 3.02
N ASP A 76 -12.56 0.78 2.76
CA ASP A 76 -13.54 1.84 2.55
C ASP A 76 -13.46 2.45 1.14
N LEU A 77 -12.82 1.74 0.21
CA LEU A 77 -12.57 2.25 -1.13
C LEU A 77 -13.20 1.35 -2.19
N THR A 78 -13.71 1.97 -3.25
CA THR A 78 -14.15 1.26 -4.44
C THR A 78 -13.03 1.25 -5.48
N SER A 79 -13.16 0.40 -6.50
CA SER A 79 -12.24 0.39 -7.63
C SER A 79 -12.20 1.76 -8.33
N ALA A 80 -13.34 2.45 -8.39
CA ALA A 80 -13.42 3.78 -8.98
C ALA A 80 -12.60 4.80 -8.18
N ASP A 81 -12.63 4.72 -6.84
CA ASP A 81 -11.86 5.62 -5.98
C ASP A 81 -10.36 5.43 -6.20
N VAL A 82 -9.91 4.19 -6.30
CA VAL A 82 -8.50 3.87 -6.54
C VAL A 82 -8.07 4.35 -7.91
N SER A 83 -8.87 4.12 -8.94
CA SER A 83 -8.59 4.58 -10.30
C SER A 83 -8.52 6.10 -10.39
N LYS A 84 -9.41 6.80 -9.69
CA LYS A 84 -9.42 8.26 -9.64
C LYS A 84 -8.16 8.80 -8.98
N ALA A 85 -7.72 8.17 -7.89
CA ALA A 85 -6.48 8.56 -7.21
C ALA A 85 -5.27 8.36 -8.13
N ALA A 86 -5.20 7.25 -8.85
CA ALA A 86 -4.13 6.98 -9.79
C ALA A 86 -4.14 8.00 -10.95
N ALA A 87 -5.31 8.33 -11.48
CA ALA A 87 -5.44 9.32 -12.55
C ALA A 87 -4.99 10.72 -12.11
N SER A 88 -5.21 11.08 -10.85
CA SER A 88 -4.82 12.39 -10.34
C SER A 88 -3.30 12.56 -10.20
N LEU A 89 -2.54 11.48 -10.32
CA LEU A 89 -1.08 11.51 -10.26
C LEU A 89 -0.44 11.95 -11.58
N LYS A 90 -1.20 11.93 -12.64
CA LYS A 90 -0.75 12.34 -13.96
C LYS A 90 -1.02 13.83 -14.16
#